data_c668cb674d131a2597b0264986accb36
#
_entry.id   c668cb674d131a2597b0264986accb36
#
_cell.length_a   1.000
_cell.length_b   1.000
_cell.length_c   1.000
_cell.angle_alpha   90.00
_cell.angle_beta   90.00
_cell.angle_gamma   90.00
#
_symmetry.space_group_name_H-M   'P 1'
#
loop_
_entity.id
_entity.type
_entity.pdbx_description
1 polymer ?
#
loop_
_entity_poly.entity_id
_entity_poly.type
_entity_poly.pdbx_seq_one_letter_code
_entity_poly.pdbx_strand_id
1 'polypeptide(L)'
;MHIDRFEIRVPEEALDDLRRRLRATRWANATPSPAWQQGADNAWLRELVAYWADEYDWRAAERALNQLPQFMAEVGGAGGAGGQRVHFVHRRGAGPKPYPLVVTHGWPGSFVEFHALLDRLCDPAAFGADPADAFDVVAPSLPGFAFSPAPATPGTSAFQIADLWAALMRGLGYERFGAQGGDLGAGVSIALAARHSQAVEGIHLNFLPSSYEPAIDAAQAPLTEAEQDYLREKADWAALEGGYAHMHSTKPQTAAASLNDSPAGLAAWIGEKFRAWSDCDGDIERRFSKDTLLTDLSLYWFTGSIGTSMQMYWENRLQPFRFAAGQRVAPPVAFARFPREINHPPRSWLERVFDVAQWTEMPRGGHFAAMEEPDLLAADIRRFFKRFRE
;
A
#
# COMPACT_ATOMS: atom_id res chain seq x y z
N MET A 1 -23.41 -0.42 11.26
CA MET A 1 -21.97 -0.34 11.56
C MET A 1 -21.75 0.78 12.57
N HIS A 2 -21.06 0.52 13.67
CA HIS A 2 -20.66 1.55 14.64
C HIS A 2 -19.35 2.19 14.17
N ILE A 3 -19.24 3.51 14.24
CA ILE A 3 -18.08 4.30 13.79
C ILE A 3 -17.75 5.31 14.89
N ASP A 4 -16.52 5.22 15.41
CA ASP A 4 -15.99 6.15 16.39
C ASP A 4 -14.92 7.05 15.77
N ARG A 5 -14.79 8.28 16.21
CA ARG A 5 -13.61 9.10 15.90
C ARG A 5 -12.38 8.45 16.53
N PHE A 6 -11.28 8.49 15.79
CA PHE A 6 -10.00 7.98 16.24
C PHE A 6 -8.98 9.11 16.32
N GLU A 7 -8.13 9.08 17.34
CA GLU A 7 -7.03 10.00 17.54
C GLU A 7 -5.79 9.22 17.97
N ILE A 8 -4.68 9.51 17.32
CA ILE A 8 -3.39 8.88 17.64
C ILE A 8 -2.88 9.51 18.95
N ARG A 9 -2.58 8.67 19.93
CA ARG A 9 -2.02 9.08 21.24
C ARG A 9 -1.00 8.06 21.70
N VAL A 10 0.25 8.28 21.33
CA VAL A 10 1.34 7.41 21.78
C VAL A 10 1.76 7.83 23.19
N PRO A 11 1.80 6.91 24.18
CA PRO A 11 2.25 7.23 25.54
C PRO A 11 3.72 7.69 25.57
N GLU A 12 4.08 8.59 26.49
CA GLU A 12 5.45 9.10 26.60
C GLU A 12 6.46 7.98 26.91
N GLU A 13 6.03 6.99 27.71
CA GLU A 13 6.86 5.82 28.03
C GLU A 13 7.27 5.04 26.78
N ALA A 14 6.41 5.00 25.73
CA ALA A 14 6.73 4.34 24.46
C ALA A 14 7.77 5.13 23.65
N LEU A 15 7.72 6.47 23.71
CA LEU A 15 8.73 7.33 23.10
C LEU A 15 10.09 7.17 23.80
N ASP A 16 10.08 7.15 25.12
CA ASP A 16 11.31 6.98 25.91
C ASP A 16 11.91 5.58 25.72
N ASP A 17 11.08 4.53 25.62
CA ASP A 17 11.54 3.18 25.29
C ASP A 17 12.18 3.14 23.90
N LEU A 18 11.56 3.74 22.89
CA LEU A 18 12.11 3.86 21.54
C LEU A 18 13.50 4.53 21.56
N ARG A 19 13.59 5.73 22.15
CA ARG A 19 14.86 6.47 22.24
C ARG A 19 15.96 5.67 22.95
N ARG A 20 15.60 4.99 24.05
CA ARG A 20 16.53 4.13 24.79
C ARG A 20 17.05 2.98 23.93
N ARG A 21 16.17 2.30 23.16
CA ARG A 21 16.53 1.19 22.27
C ARG A 21 17.39 1.65 21.10
N LEU A 22 17.07 2.79 20.48
CA LEU A 22 17.87 3.38 19.41
C LEU A 22 19.30 3.66 19.88
N ARG A 23 19.48 4.29 21.05
CA ARG A 23 20.80 4.56 21.64
C ARG A 23 21.55 3.32 22.08
N ALA A 24 20.84 2.24 22.43
CA ALA A 24 21.42 0.95 22.83
C ALA A 24 21.61 -0.03 21.66
N THR A 25 21.50 0.43 20.41
CA THR A 25 21.61 -0.42 19.23
C THR A 25 22.94 -1.19 19.21
N ARG A 26 22.86 -2.51 19.13
CA ARG A 26 24.02 -3.39 18.92
C ARG A 26 24.29 -3.51 17.42
N TRP A 27 25.25 -2.75 16.96
CA TRP A 27 25.63 -2.75 15.56
C TRP A 27 26.26 -4.07 15.14
N ALA A 28 25.80 -4.62 13.99
CA ALA A 28 26.45 -5.77 13.39
C ALA A 28 27.86 -5.41 12.90
N ASN A 29 28.74 -6.39 12.88
CA ASN A 29 30.05 -6.22 12.24
C ASN A 29 29.85 -5.98 10.74
N ALA A 30 30.48 -4.94 10.23
CA ALA A 30 30.45 -4.66 8.80
C ALA A 30 31.24 -5.71 8.03
N THR A 31 30.68 -6.21 6.94
CA THR A 31 31.42 -6.96 5.92
C THR A 31 31.84 -5.99 4.82
N PRO A 32 33.08 -6.08 4.30
CA PRO A 32 33.50 -5.24 3.19
C PRO A 32 32.62 -5.51 1.96
N SER A 33 31.83 -4.53 1.57
CA SER A 33 31.02 -4.55 0.33
C SER A 33 30.76 -3.12 -0.12
N PRO A 34 30.51 -2.88 -1.41
CA PRO A 34 30.00 -1.60 -1.86
C PRO A 34 28.70 -1.23 -1.12
N ALA A 35 28.49 0.07 -0.89
CA ALA A 35 27.29 0.57 -0.22
C ALA A 35 26.01 0.00 -0.89
N TRP A 36 25.05 -0.46 -0.08
CA TRP A 36 23.76 -1.01 -0.48
C TRP A 36 23.78 -2.33 -1.28
N GLN A 37 24.93 -2.88 -1.63
CA GLN A 37 24.99 -4.10 -2.44
C GLN A 37 24.45 -5.35 -1.73
N GLN A 38 24.56 -5.39 -0.40
CA GLN A 38 24.13 -6.50 0.45
C GLN A 38 22.98 -6.13 1.38
N GLY A 39 22.20 -5.13 1.03
CA GLY A 39 21.10 -4.61 1.84
C GLY A 39 21.38 -3.19 2.35
N ALA A 40 20.78 -2.82 3.48
CA ALA A 40 20.87 -1.47 4.05
C ALA A 40 22.33 -1.08 4.36
N ASP A 41 22.74 0.10 3.87
CA ASP A 41 24.08 0.64 4.14
C ASP A 41 24.23 1.00 5.62
N ASN A 42 25.35 0.55 6.23
CA ASN A 42 25.60 0.76 7.66
C ASN A 42 25.82 2.23 8.05
N ALA A 43 26.40 3.05 7.17
CA ALA A 43 26.65 4.45 7.47
C ALA A 43 25.33 5.23 7.44
N TRP A 44 24.53 5.03 6.40
CA TRP A 44 23.19 5.58 6.30
C TRP A 44 22.29 5.15 7.48
N LEU A 45 22.31 3.87 7.83
CA LEU A 45 21.48 3.36 8.93
C LEU A 45 21.86 3.98 10.27
N ARG A 46 23.18 4.17 10.54
CA ARG A 46 23.65 4.83 11.75
C ARG A 46 23.20 6.29 11.83
N GLU A 47 23.26 6.99 10.72
CA GLU A 47 22.79 8.38 10.62
C GLU A 47 21.27 8.47 10.86
N LEU A 48 20.48 7.61 10.22
CA LEU A 48 19.02 7.58 10.40
C LEU A 48 18.63 7.24 11.84
N VAL A 49 19.30 6.26 12.47
CA VAL A 49 19.03 5.86 13.85
C VAL A 49 19.39 6.97 14.84
N ALA A 50 20.50 7.68 14.62
CA ALA A 50 20.87 8.83 15.43
C ALA A 50 19.85 9.97 15.30
N TYR A 51 19.46 10.30 14.08
CA TYR A 51 18.43 11.30 13.81
C TYR A 51 17.08 10.91 14.46
N TRP A 52 16.67 9.63 14.38
CA TRP A 52 15.44 9.15 15.00
C TRP A 52 15.46 9.27 16.52
N ALA A 53 16.63 9.03 17.14
CA ALA A 53 16.80 9.09 18.59
C ALA A 53 16.80 10.53 19.15
N ASP A 54 17.39 11.48 18.42
CA ASP A 54 17.82 12.75 18.98
C ASP A 54 17.16 13.98 18.32
N GLU A 55 16.71 13.89 17.06
CA GLU A 55 16.20 15.03 16.29
C GLU A 55 14.73 14.87 15.87
N TYR A 56 14.28 13.65 15.55
CA TYR A 56 12.93 13.42 15.07
C TYR A 56 11.84 13.72 16.13
N ASP A 57 10.91 14.62 15.80
CA ASP A 57 9.78 14.99 16.67
C ASP A 57 8.51 14.20 16.33
N TRP A 58 8.35 13.03 16.99
CA TRP A 58 7.10 12.27 16.88
C TRP A 58 5.86 13.10 17.23
N ARG A 59 5.93 13.99 18.23
CA ARG A 59 4.77 14.80 18.63
C ARG A 59 4.32 15.77 17.53
N ALA A 60 5.26 16.28 16.72
CA ALA A 60 4.92 17.06 15.54
C ALA A 60 4.24 16.17 14.48
N ALA A 61 4.76 14.99 14.20
CA ALA A 61 4.16 14.02 13.29
C ALA A 61 2.76 13.57 13.77
N GLU A 62 2.62 13.22 15.05
CA GLU A 62 1.34 12.83 15.65
C GLU A 62 0.28 13.94 15.51
N ARG A 63 0.66 15.20 15.77
CA ARG A 63 -0.25 16.34 15.55
C ARG A 63 -0.65 16.51 14.09
N ALA A 64 0.30 16.34 13.16
CA ALA A 64 0.01 16.43 11.72
C ALA A 64 -0.92 15.30 11.26
N LEU A 65 -0.66 14.06 11.68
CA LEU A 65 -1.53 12.93 11.37
C LEU A 65 -2.93 13.09 11.94
N ASN A 66 -3.07 13.66 13.14
CA ASN A 66 -4.36 13.92 13.77
C ASN A 66 -5.17 15.07 13.11
N GLN A 67 -4.62 15.80 12.14
CA GLN A 67 -5.40 16.67 11.27
C GLN A 67 -6.25 15.90 10.25
N LEU A 68 -5.88 14.67 9.95
CA LEU A 68 -6.69 13.79 9.09
C LEU A 68 -7.94 13.33 9.86
N PRO A 69 -9.11 13.29 9.19
CA PRO A 69 -10.33 12.77 9.81
C PRO A 69 -10.27 11.24 9.90
N GLN A 70 -9.80 10.76 11.04
CA GLN A 70 -9.57 9.35 11.33
C GLN A 70 -10.73 8.74 12.12
N PHE A 71 -11.01 7.48 11.84
CA PHE A 71 -12.11 6.73 12.44
C PHE A 71 -11.72 5.27 12.70
N MET A 72 -12.46 4.65 13.61
CA MET A 72 -12.44 3.22 13.87
C MET A 72 -13.84 2.67 13.67
N ALA A 73 -13.99 1.61 12.86
CA ALA A 73 -15.26 0.94 12.69
C ALA A 73 -15.15 -0.56 12.99
N GLU A 74 -16.24 -1.14 13.49
CA GLU A 74 -16.39 -2.58 13.48
C GLU A 74 -17.12 -3.00 12.21
N VAL A 75 -16.38 -3.61 11.29
CA VAL A 75 -16.88 -4.05 9.99
C VAL A 75 -17.26 -5.53 10.11
N GLY A 76 -18.55 -5.83 10.00
CA GLY A 76 -19.07 -7.17 10.20
C GLY A 76 -18.66 -8.16 9.13
N GLY A 77 -18.26 -9.37 9.56
CA GLY A 77 -18.19 -10.54 8.70
C GLY A 77 -19.60 -11.04 8.38
N ALA A 78 -19.85 -11.43 7.13
CA ALA A 78 -21.06 -12.14 6.78
C ALA A 78 -21.13 -13.47 7.58
N GLY A 79 -22.20 -13.68 8.34
CA GLY A 79 -22.47 -14.99 9.00
C GLY A 79 -22.22 -15.08 10.50
N GLY A 80 -22.07 -13.95 11.24
CA GLY A 80 -22.06 -14.00 12.72
C GLY A 80 -20.71 -14.32 13.37
N ALA A 81 -19.63 -14.38 12.65
CA ALA A 81 -18.27 -14.25 13.19
C ALA A 81 -18.05 -12.78 13.59
N GLY A 82 -17.44 -12.53 14.74
CA GLY A 82 -17.20 -11.17 15.25
C GLY A 82 -16.59 -10.26 14.20
N GLY A 83 -17.02 -8.97 14.18
CA GLY A 83 -16.55 -8.00 13.21
C GLY A 83 -15.04 -7.72 13.32
N GLN A 84 -14.42 -7.35 12.20
CA GLN A 84 -13.05 -6.85 12.18
C GLN A 84 -13.06 -5.35 12.51
N ARG A 85 -12.31 -4.95 13.50
CA ARG A 85 -12.05 -3.52 13.73
C ARG A 85 -11.12 -3.00 12.66
N VAL A 86 -11.50 -1.88 12.03
CA VAL A 86 -10.75 -1.25 10.93
C VAL A 86 -10.56 0.23 11.25
N HIS A 87 -9.30 0.66 11.29
CA HIS A 87 -8.92 2.06 11.25
C HIS A 87 -9.00 2.57 9.82
N PHE A 88 -9.51 3.78 9.62
CA PHE A 88 -9.54 4.42 8.31
C PHE A 88 -9.55 5.94 8.41
N VAL A 89 -8.97 6.58 7.39
CA VAL A 89 -9.19 8.00 7.10
C VAL A 89 -10.39 8.12 6.19
N HIS A 90 -11.32 9.03 6.50
CA HIS A 90 -12.45 9.33 5.62
C HIS A 90 -12.53 10.84 5.40
N ARG A 91 -12.02 11.29 4.26
CA ARG A 91 -12.01 12.71 3.88
C ARG A 91 -13.04 12.98 2.80
N ARG A 92 -13.95 13.93 3.11
CA ARG A 92 -14.98 14.37 2.17
C ARG A 92 -14.38 15.30 1.13
N GLY A 93 -14.87 15.17 -0.10
CA GLY A 93 -14.51 16.05 -1.19
C GLY A 93 -15.15 17.44 -1.08
N ALA A 94 -14.40 18.47 -1.47
CA ALA A 94 -14.85 19.87 -1.48
C ALA A 94 -15.66 20.24 -2.74
N GLY A 95 -15.93 19.29 -3.63
CA GLY A 95 -16.67 19.53 -4.87
C GLY A 95 -18.19 19.40 -4.72
N PRO A 96 -18.95 19.73 -5.78
CA PRO A 96 -20.42 19.72 -5.73
C PRO A 96 -21.04 18.32 -5.62
N LYS A 97 -20.36 17.27 -6.16
CA LYS A 97 -20.80 15.87 -6.14
C LYS A 97 -19.57 14.97 -6.09
N PRO A 98 -18.90 14.87 -4.93
CA PRO A 98 -17.69 14.06 -4.82
C PRO A 98 -17.96 12.59 -5.14
N TYR A 99 -17.05 11.98 -5.92
CA TYR A 99 -17.15 10.57 -6.29
C TYR A 99 -16.54 9.68 -5.18
N PRO A 100 -17.23 8.63 -4.71
CA PRO A 100 -16.70 7.75 -3.67
C PRO A 100 -15.53 6.91 -4.17
N LEU A 101 -14.41 6.95 -3.46
CA LEU A 101 -13.21 6.20 -3.80
C LEU A 101 -12.61 5.55 -2.55
N VAL A 102 -12.40 4.23 -2.58
CA VAL A 102 -11.57 3.57 -1.59
C VAL A 102 -10.13 3.46 -2.12
N VAL A 103 -9.16 3.89 -1.31
CA VAL A 103 -7.72 3.80 -1.63
C VAL A 103 -7.04 2.87 -0.64
N THR A 104 -6.25 1.93 -1.12
CA THR A 104 -5.63 0.90 -0.28
C THR A 104 -4.12 0.92 -0.44
N HIS A 105 -3.41 1.09 0.69
CA HIS A 105 -1.94 1.08 0.77
C HIS A 105 -1.36 -0.32 0.66
N GLY A 106 -0.04 -0.41 0.66
CA GLY A 106 0.70 -1.66 0.67
C GLY A 106 1.74 -1.80 1.78
N TRP A 107 2.67 -2.71 1.59
CA TRP A 107 3.83 -2.92 2.43
C TRP A 107 5.10 -2.40 1.71
N PRO A 108 6.03 -1.69 2.39
CA PRO A 108 6.12 -1.41 3.82
C PRO A 108 5.50 -0.06 4.23
N GLY A 109 4.51 0.42 3.53
CA GLY A 109 3.84 1.66 3.84
C GLY A 109 2.61 1.52 4.76
N SER A 110 1.84 2.58 4.83
CA SER A 110 0.62 2.69 5.63
C SER A 110 -0.33 3.72 5.03
N PHE A 111 -1.42 4.06 5.73
CA PHE A 111 -2.32 5.13 5.30
C PHE A 111 -1.62 6.51 5.13
N VAL A 112 -0.44 6.68 5.70
CA VAL A 112 0.38 7.91 5.57
C VAL A 112 0.82 8.17 4.13
N GLU A 113 0.96 7.12 3.32
CA GLU A 113 1.29 7.25 1.89
C GLU A 113 0.32 8.19 1.16
N PHE A 114 -0.93 8.23 1.61
CA PHE A 114 -1.97 9.00 0.94
C PHE A 114 -2.10 10.45 1.41
N HIS A 115 -1.30 10.91 2.37
CA HIS A 115 -1.44 12.26 2.95
C HIS A 115 -1.53 13.33 1.84
N ALA A 116 -0.53 13.40 0.97
CA ALA A 116 -0.49 14.38 -0.12
C ALA A 116 -1.52 14.09 -1.23
N LEU A 117 -1.81 12.83 -1.48
CA LEU A 117 -2.79 12.40 -2.47
C LEU A 117 -4.22 12.76 -2.05
N LEU A 118 -4.55 12.63 -0.75
CA LEU A 118 -5.84 13.00 -0.20
C LEU A 118 -6.20 14.47 -0.47
N ASP A 119 -5.24 15.38 -0.29
CA ASP A 119 -5.46 16.81 -0.57
C ASP A 119 -5.88 17.02 -2.02
N ARG A 120 -5.16 16.39 -2.96
CA ARG A 120 -5.35 16.53 -4.41
C ARG A 120 -6.64 15.90 -4.94
N LEU A 121 -7.08 14.82 -4.31
CA LEU A 121 -8.30 14.14 -4.68
C LEU A 121 -9.54 14.79 -4.05
N CYS A 122 -9.45 15.21 -2.78
CA CYS A 122 -10.60 15.75 -2.08
C CYS A 122 -10.83 17.24 -2.35
N ASP A 123 -9.77 18.02 -2.61
CA ASP A 123 -9.87 19.45 -2.97
C ASP A 123 -9.06 19.74 -4.25
N PRO A 124 -9.50 19.25 -5.41
CA PRO A 124 -8.77 19.44 -6.66
C PRO A 124 -8.65 20.91 -7.05
N ALA A 125 -9.56 21.79 -6.62
CA ALA A 125 -9.51 23.21 -6.91
C ALA A 125 -8.29 23.90 -6.29
N ALA A 126 -7.88 23.50 -5.07
CA ALA A 126 -6.68 24.00 -4.43
C ALA A 126 -5.39 23.66 -5.20
N PHE A 127 -5.45 22.70 -6.13
CA PHE A 127 -4.34 22.24 -6.98
C PHE A 127 -4.57 22.53 -8.48
N GLY A 128 -5.46 23.50 -8.79
CA GLY A 128 -5.69 23.97 -10.16
C GLY A 128 -6.49 23.03 -11.06
N ALA A 129 -7.20 22.05 -10.48
CA ALA A 129 -8.08 21.13 -11.21
C ALA A 129 -9.57 21.48 -11.01
N ASP A 130 -10.45 20.86 -11.78
CA ASP A 130 -11.89 21.10 -11.70
C ASP A 130 -12.46 20.63 -10.36
N PRO A 131 -13.16 21.47 -9.58
CA PRO A 131 -13.82 21.05 -8.34
C PRO A 131 -14.87 19.94 -8.55
N ALA A 132 -15.43 19.80 -9.75
CA ALA A 132 -16.34 18.71 -10.08
C ALA A 132 -15.63 17.34 -10.07
N ASP A 133 -14.30 17.30 -10.16
CA ASP A 133 -13.50 16.09 -10.12
C ASP A 133 -13.12 15.64 -8.67
N ALA A 134 -13.70 16.26 -7.63
CA ALA A 134 -13.46 15.91 -6.24
C ALA A 134 -13.92 14.49 -5.88
N PHE A 135 -13.24 13.87 -4.92
CA PHE A 135 -13.59 12.54 -4.39
C PHE A 135 -13.91 12.59 -2.90
N ASP A 136 -14.87 11.77 -2.49
CA ASP A 136 -14.96 11.31 -1.10
C ASP A 136 -14.01 10.13 -0.96
N VAL A 137 -12.91 10.31 -0.25
CA VAL A 137 -11.87 9.26 -0.15
C VAL A 137 -11.95 8.54 1.18
N VAL A 138 -12.01 7.22 1.11
CA VAL A 138 -11.86 6.30 2.25
C VAL A 138 -10.53 5.58 2.10
N ALA A 139 -9.62 5.78 3.07
CA ALA A 139 -8.29 5.17 3.10
C ALA A 139 -8.16 4.27 4.34
N PRO A 140 -8.59 3.00 4.28
CA PRO A 140 -8.49 2.12 5.42
C PRO A 140 -7.07 1.59 5.60
N SER A 141 -6.66 1.43 6.87
CA SER A 141 -5.48 0.64 7.20
C SER A 141 -5.79 -0.85 7.04
N LEU A 142 -4.96 -1.56 6.30
CA LEU A 142 -5.08 -3.01 6.15
C LEU A 142 -5.12 -3.71 7.51
N PRO A 143 -5.88 -4.80 7.68
CA PRO A 143 -5.87 -5.59 8.91
C PRO A 143 -4.46 -6.03 9.30
N GLY A 144 -4.05 -5.73 10.53
CA GLY A 144 -2.69 -5.96 11.01
C GLY A 144 -1.67 -4.86 10.68
N PHE A 145 -2.11 -3.74 10.10
CA PHE A 145 -1.26 -2.57 9.82
C PHE A 145 -1.70 -1.37 10.66
N ALA A 146 -0.72 -0.57 11.07
CA ALA A 146 -0.97 0.65 11.85
C ALA A 146 -2.01 0.41 12.96
N PHE A 147 -3.13 1.11 12.95
CA PHE A 147 -4.14 1.03 14.01
C PHE A 147 -5.27 0.01 13.75
N SER A 148 -5.26 -0.68 12.62
CA SER A 148 -6.16 -1.83 12.40
C SER A 148 -5.59 -3.07 13.08
N PRO A 149 -6.29 -3.65 14.09
CA PRO A 149 -5.82 -4.87 14.73
C PRO A 149 -5.63 -6.02 13.74
N ALA A 150 -4.75 -6.94 14.06
CA ALA A 150 -4.63 -8.18 13.31
C ALA A 150 -5.97 -8.95 13.36
N PRO A 151 -6.30 -9.68 12.28
CA PRO A 151 -7.46 -10.57 12.28
C PRO A 151 -7.37 -11.58 13.42
N ALA A 152 -8.51 -11.85 14.07
CA ALA A 152 -8.58 -12.83 15.19
C ALA A 152 -8.39 -14.28 14.71
N THR A 153 -8.60 -14.55 13.44
CA THR A 153 -8.49 -15.88 12.82
C THR A 153 -7.68 -15.82 11.52
N PRO A 154 -6.95 -16.90 11.17
CA PRO A 154 -6.30 -17.04 9.88
C PRO A 154 -7.28 -16.96 8.71
N GLY A 155 -6.76 -16.69 7.50
CA GLY A 155 -7.54 -16.70 6.27
C GLY A 155 -7.87 -15.32 5.71
N THR A 156 -7.30 -14.25 6.27
CA THR A 156 -7.55 -12.87 5.80
C THR A 156 -6.61 -12.49 4.67
N SER A 157 -6.92 -12.99 3.47
CA SER A 157 -6.24 -12.62 2.23
C SER A 157 -6.84 -11.35 1.61
N ALA A 158 -6.32 -10.93 0.47
CA ALA A 158 -6.87 -9.80 -0.30
C ALA A 158 -8.36 -9.97 -0.62
N PHE A 159 -8.84 -11.21 -0.78
CA PHE A 159 -10.26 -11.47 -1.05
C PHE A 159 -11.15 -11.16 0.16
N GLN A 160 -10.75 -11.56 1.37
CA GLN A 160 -11.49 -11.24 2.59
C GLN A 160 -11.42 -9.75 2.92
N ILE A 161 -10.28 -9.10 2.65
CA ILE A 161 -10.15 -7.66 2.80
C ILE A 161 -11.05 -6.92 1.82
N ALA A 162 -11.20 -7.41 0.59
CA ALA A 162 -12.16 -6.86 -0.36
C ALA A 162 -13.60 -6.94 0.17
N ASP A 163 -13.98 -8.05 0.80
CA ASP A 163 -15.31 -8.19 1.44
C ASP A 163 -15.48 -7.17 2.58
N LEU A 164 -14.42 -6.94 3.39
CA LEU A 164 -14.44 -5.92 4.45
C LEU A 164 -14.58 -4.51 3.86
N TRP A 165 -13.83 -4.18 2.80
CA TRP A 165 -13.92 -2.85 2.16
C TRP A 165 -15.28 -2.60 1.53
N ALA A 166 -15.86 -3.58 0.87
CA ALA A 166 -17.22 -3.48 0.34
C ALA A 166 -18.26 -3.25 1.46
N ALA A 167 -18.10 -3.93 2.60
CA ALA A 167 -18.95 -3.74 3.77
C ALA A 167 -18.73 -2.37 4.43
N LEU A 168 -17.49 -1.89 4.53
CA LEU A 168 -17.14 -0.56 5.04
C LEU A 168 -17.77 0.53 4.18
N MET A 169 -17.57 0.49 2.86
CA MET A 169 -18.10 1.49 1.93
C MET A 169 -19.62 1.54 1.99
N ARG A 170 -20.30 0.39 1.99
CA ARG A 170 -21.76 0.32 2.16
C ARG A 170 -22.20 0.86 3.52
N GLY A 171 -21.47 0.54 4.59
CA GLY A 171 -21.75 1.06 5.93
C GLY A 171 -21.58 2.57 6.08
N LEU A 172 -20.78 3.20 5.20
CA LEU A 172 -20.61 4.64 5.06
C LEU A 172 -21.67 5.28 4.13
N GLY A 173 -22.54 4.48 3.51
CA GLY A 173 -23.60 4.94 2.62
C GLY A 173 -23.22 4.96 1.13
N TYR A 174 -22.11 4.36 0.74
CA TYR A 174 -21.65 4.26 -0.63
C TYR A 174 -22.04 2.92 -1.26
N GLU A 175 -23.13 2.90 -2.02
CA GLU A 175 -23.59 1.69 -2.73
C GLU A 175 -22.75 1.40 -3.98
N ARG A 176 -22.19 2.45 -4.60
CA ARG A 176 -21.30 2.36 -5.76
C ARG A 176 -20.08 3.22 -5.54
N PHE A 177 -18.91 2.72 -5.92
CA PHE A 177 -17.64 3.40 -5.67
C PHE A 177 -16.54 2.91 -6.62
N GLY A 178 -15.47 3.70 -6.73
CA GLY A 178 -14.21 3.29 -7.34
C GLY A 178 -13.23 2.72 -6.34
N ALA A 179 -12.25 1.95 -6.79
CA ALA A 179 -11.13 1.51 -5.96
C ALA A 179 -9.79 1.87 -6.60
N GLN A 180 -8.82 2.23 -5.76
CA GLN A 180 -7.44 2.49 -6.17
C GLN A 180 -6.49 1.71 -5.25
N GLY A 181 -5.39 1.21 -5.81
CA GLY A 181 -4.36 0.56 -5.01
C GLY A 181 -3.06 0.34 -5.76
N GLY A 182 -1.97 0.41 -5.02
CA GLY A 182 -0.64 -0.08 -5.35
C GLY A 182 -0.28 -1.28 -4.46
N ASP A 183 0.78 -1.99 -4.72
CA ASP A 183 1.30 -3.09 -3.91
C ASP A 183 0.20 -4.09 -3.45
N LEU A 184 0.09 -4.38 -2.14
CA LEU A 184 -0.99 -5.21 -1.58
C LEU A 184 -2.38 -4.62 -1.87
N GLY A 185 -2.49 -3.28 -1.88
CA GLY A 185 -3.72 -2.58 -2.21
C GLY A 185 -4.20 -2.80 -3.65
N ALA A 186 -3.29 -3.04 -4.59
CA ALA A 186 -3.66 -3.45 -5.95
C ALA A 186 -4.37 -4.81 -5.95
N GLY A 187 -3.86 -5.76 -5.15
CA GLY A 187 -4.51 -7.05 -4.96
C GLY A 187 -5.92 -6.91 -4.37
N VAL A 188 -6.08 -6.06 -3.36
CA VAL A 188 -7.41 -5.79 -2.76
C VAL A 188 -8.35 -5.15 -3.77
N SER A 189 -7.88 -4.20 -4.59
CA SER A 189 -8.67 -3.55 -5.64
C SER A 189 -9.12 -4.54 -6.73
N ILE A 190 -8.23 -5.46 -7.14
CA ILE A 190 -8.56 -6.55 -8.07
C ILE A 190 -9.62 -7.49 -7.45
N ALA A 191 -9.45 -7.87 -6.19
CA ALA A 191 -10.41 -8.72 -5.49
C ALA A 191 -11.79 -8.04 -5.34
N LEU A 192 -11.83 -6.73 -5.05
CA LEU A 192 -13.05 -5.92 -5.04
C LEU A 192 -13.76 -5.97 -6.39
N ALA A 193 -13.05 -5.71 -7.49
CA ALA A 193 -13.63 -5.76 -8.83
C ALA A 193 -14.15 -7.16 -9.18
N ALA A 194 -13.43 -8.21 -8.80
CA ALA A 194 -13.80 -9.59 -9.11
C ALA A 194 -15.01 -10.08 -8.31
N ARG A 195 -15.14 -9.69 -7.02
CA ARG A 195 -16.18 -10.21 -6.11
C ARG A 195 -17.38 -9.28 -5.93
N HIS A 196 -17.18 -7.97 -6.11
CA HIS A 196 -18.16 -6.93 -5.84
C HIS A 196 -18.43 -6.05 -7.08
N SER A 197 -18.43 -6.65 -8.27
CA SER A 197 -18.59 -5.94 -9.56
C SER A 197 -19.88 -5.13 -9.69
N GLN A 198 -20.88 -5.39 -8.87
CA GLN A 198 -22.12 -4.59 -8.84
C GLN A 198 -21.96 -3.27 -8.08
N ALA A 199 -21.00 -3.21 -7.14
CA ALA A 199 -20.72 -2.02 -6.34
C ALA A 199 -19.49 -1.25 -6.86
N VAL A 200 -18.51 -1.96 -7.39
CA VAL A 200 -17.26 -1.38 -7.93
C VAL A 200 -17.45 -0.99 -9.38
N GLU A 201 -17.37 0.31 -9.68
CA GLU A 201 -17.58 0.82 -11.04
C GLU A 201 -16.33 0.76 -11.92
N GLY A 202 -15.15 0.80 -11.30
CA GLY A 202 -13.85 0.68 -11.95
C GLY A 202 -12.73 0.64 -10.93
N ILE A 203 -11.57 0.17 -11.36
CA ILE A 203 -10.36 0.15 -10.52
C ILE A 203 -9.20 0.86 -11.19
N HIS A 204 -8.43 1.60 -10.40
CA HIS A 204 -7.20 2.24 -10.83
C HIS A 204 -6.01 1.58 -10.12
N LEU A 205 -5.06 1.10 -10.88
CA LEU A 205 -3.88 0.39 -10.38
C LEU A 205 -2.60 1.10 -10.81
N ASN A 206 -1.60 1.15 -9.93
CA ASN A 206 -0.23 1.52 -10.28
C ASN A 206 0.77 0.38 -10.07
N PHE A 207 0.28 -0.80 -9.74
CA PHE A 207 1.05 -2.02 -9.54
C PHE A 207 0.22 -3.24 -9.95
N LEU A 208 0.88 -4.32 -10.36
CA LEU A 208 0.23 -5.62 -10.58
C LEU A 208 0.83 -6.66 -9.62
N PRO A 209 0.01 -7.29 -8.74
CA PRO A 209 0.52 -8.28 -7.80
C PRO A 209 1.30 -9.40 -8.48
N SER A 210 2.42 -9.80 -7.90
CA SER A 210 3.22 -10.90 -8.45
C SER A 210 2.48 -12.24 -8.52
N SER A 211 1.42 -12.40 -7.72
CA SER A 211 0.54 -13.58 -7.74
C SER A 211 -0.56 -13.53 -8.81
N TYR A 212 -0.65 -12.44 -9.60
CA TYR A 212 -1.57 -12.36 -10.73
C TYR A 212 -1.12 -13.32 -11.84
N GLU A 213 -1.96 -14.29 -12.11
CA GLU A 213 -1.72 -15.34 -13.12
C GLU A 213 -2.98 -15.49 -13.98
N PRO A 214 -3.02 -14.92 -15.21
CA PRO A 214 -4.05 -15.27 -16.19
C PRO A 214 -3.82 -16.69 -16.68
N ALA A 215 -4.88 -17.38 -17.08
CA ALA A 215 -4.71 -18.69 -17.69
C ALA A 215 -3.85 -18.59 -18.97
N ILE A 216 -2.92 -19.53 -19.12
CA ILE A 216 -2.10 -19.70 -20.32
C ILE A 216 -2.37 -21.13 -20.79
N ASP A 217 -3.36 -21.30 -21.66
CA ASP A 217 -3.72 -22.58 -22.23
C ASP A 217 -3.85 -22.51 -23.76
N ALA A 218 -4.02 -23.66 -24.39
CA ALA A 218 -4.11 -23.77 -25.84
C ALA A 218 -5.37 -23.08 -26.45
N ALA A 219 -6.34 -22.69 -25.62
CA ALA A 219 -7.54 -21.96 -26.06
C ALA A 219 -7.33 -20.45 -26.08
N GLN A 220 -6.23 -19.95 -25.49
CA GLN A 220 -5.86 -18.54 -25.49
C GLN A 220 -4.74 -18.26 -26.52
N ALA A 221 -4.61 -16.97 -26.89
CA ALA A 221 -3.51 -16.54 -27.73
C ALA A 221 -2.14 -16.91 -27.07
N PRO A 222 -1.17 -17.36 -27.85
CA PRO A 222 0.19 -17.58 -27.36
C PRO A 222 0.75 -16.35 -26.66
N LEU A 223 1.72 -16.57 -25.76
CA LEU A 223 2.42 -15.45 -25.13
C LEU A 223 3.14 -14.61 -26.19
N THR A 224 2.93 -13.30 -26.13
CA THR A 224 3.72 -12.34 -26.92
C THR A 224 5.16 -12.30 -26.39
N GLU A 225 6.08 -11.76 -27.21
CA GLU A 225 7.48 -11.55 -26.79
C GLU A 225 7.56 -10.67 -25.53
N ALA A 226 6.80 -9.58 -25.50
CA ALA A 226 6.74 -8.68 -24.33
C ALA A 226 6.23 -9.38 -23.05
N GLU A 227 5.28 -10.30 -23.17
CA GLU A 227 4.82 -11.10 -22.02
C GLU A 227 5.86 -12.13 -21.56
N GLN A 228 6.61 -12.72 -22.48
CA GLN A 228 7.72 -13.61 -22.15
C GLN A 228 8.87 -12.86 -21.47
N ASP A 229 9.21 -11.66 -21.96
CA ASP A 229 10.20 -10.79 -21.35
C ASP A 229 9.78 -10.40 -19.93
N TYR A 230 8.54 -9.95 -19.75
CA TYR A 230 7.99 -9.63 -18.44
C TYR A 230 8.09 -10.81 -17.45
N LEU A 231 7.77 -12.03 -17.88
CA LEU A 231 7.86 -13.22 -17.02
C LEU A 231 9.30 -13.55 -16.64
N ARG A 232 10.29 -13.30 -17.55
CA ARG A 232 11.71 -13.44 -17.23
C ARG A 232 12.17 -12.38 -16.23
N GLU A 233 11.88 -11.12 -16.49
CA GLU A 233 12.21 -10.00 -15.59
C GLU A 233 11.62 -10.19 -14.18
N LYS A 234 10.37 -10.64 -14.11
CA LYS A 234 9.70 -10.98 -12.85
C LYS A 234 10.41 -12.10 -12.09
N ALA A 235 10.86 -13.14 -12.79
CA ALA A 235 11.60 -14.26 -12.18
C ALA A 235 12.98 -13.81 -11.68
N ASP A 236 13.70 -13.01 -12.47
CA ASP A 236 15.01 -12.45 -12.12
C ASP A 236 14.90 -11.53 -10.92
N TRP A 237 13.90 -10.64 -10.91
CA TRP A 237 13.64 -9.77 -9.77
C TRP A 237 13.33 -10.60 -8.50
N ALA A 238 12.49 -11.62 -8.60
CA ALA A 238 12.16 -12.48 -7.46
C ALA A 238 13.38 -13.21 -6.90
N ALA A 239 14.32 -13.60 -7.76
CA ALA A 239 15.55 -14.26 -7.35
C ALA A 239 16.55 -13.31 -6.67
N LEU A 240 16.62 -12.05 -7.10
CA LEU A 240 17.58 -11.06 -6.62
C LEU A 240 17.04 -10.24 -5.43
N GLU A 241 15.78 -9.82 -5.50
CA GLU A 241 15.17 -8.87 -4.56
C GLU A 241 14.04 -9.49 -3.70
N GLY A 242 13.54 -10.66 -4.08
CA GLY A 242 12.36 -11.29 -3.47
C GLY A 242 12.59 -11.93 -2.10
N GLY A 243 13.79 -11.88 -1.53
CA GLY A 243 14.13 -12.52 -0.26
C GLY A 243 13.19 -12.14 0.90
N TYR A 244 12.81 -10.87 0.99
CA TYR A 244 11.86 -10.38 2.00
C TYR A 244 10.47 -11.02 1.82
N ALA A 245 9.96 -11.05 0.60
CA ALA A 245 8.63 -11.59 0.30
C ALA A 245 8.57 -13.10 0.56
N HIS A 246 9.66 -13.82 0.29
CA HIS A 246 9.78 -15.24 0.61
C HIS A 246 9.73 -15.47 2.12
N MET A 247 10.47 -14.66 2.91
CA MET A 247 10.42 -14.72 4.38
C MET A 247 9.01 -14.43 4.89
N HIS A 248 8.36 -13.35 4.43
CA HIS A 248 7.01 -12.96 4.82
C HIS A 248 5.97 -14.03 4.47
N SER A 249 6.10 -14.67 3.31
CA SER A 249 5.14 -15.68 2.84
C SER A 249 5.37 -17.07 3.42
N THR A 250 6.48 -17.33 4.12
CA THR A 250 6.85 -18.67 4.63
C THR A 250 7.06 -18.71 6.13
N LYS A 251 7.75 -17.75 6.70
CA LYS A 251 8.15 -17.70 8.13
C LYS A 251 8.02 -16.27 8.71
N PRO A 252 6.86 -15.58 8.57
CA PRO A 252 6.73 -14.19 9.01
C PRO A 252 7.04 -13.99 10.48
N GLN A 253 6.61 -14.90 11.37
CA GLN A 253 6.81 -14.77 12.81
C GLN A 253 8.28 -14.83 13.22
N THR A 254 9.14 -15.53 12.45
CA THR A 254 10.57 -15.61 12.73
C THR A 254 11.24 -14.24 12.53
N ALA A 255 10.93 -13.54 11.42
CA ALA A 255 11.42 -12.19 11.18
C ALA A 255 10.81 -11.19 12.17
N ALA A 256 9.53 -11.31 12.46
CA ALA A 256 8.79 -10.43 13.38
C ALA A 256 9.43 -10.35 14.76
N ALA A 257 9.89 -11.46 15.31
CA ALA A 257 10.49 -11.52 16.64
C ALA A 257 11.71 -10.59 16.79
N SER A 258 12.53 -10.45 15.74
CA SER A 258 13.71 -9.57 15.76
C SER A 258 13.37 -8.13 15.36
N LEU A 259 12.51 -7.96 14.37
CA LEU A 259 12.15 -6.63 13.85
C LEU A 259 11.27 -5.83 14.80
N ASN A 260 10.45 -6.51 15.61
CA ASN A 260 9.63 -5.88 16.64
C ASN A 260 10.43 -5.55 17.92
N ASP A 261 11.63 -6.07 18.09
CA ASP A 261 12.49 -5.79 19.27
C ASP A 261 13.59 -4.77 18.96
N SER A 262 14.00 -4.62 17.70
CA SER A 262 15.05 -3.72 17.28
C SER A 262 14.54 -2.61 16.34
N PRO A 263 14.44 -1.35 16.81
CA PRO A 263 14.04 -0.25 15.93
C PRO A 263 15.07 -0.01 14.81
N ALA A 264 16.35 -0.21 15.06
CA ALA A 264 17.38 -0.15 14.02
C ALA A 264 17.24 -1.28 13.00
N GLY A 265 16.88 -2.48 13.44
CA GLY A 265 16.58 -3.61 12.54
C GLY A 265 15.35 -3.33 11.67
N LEU A 266 14.29 -2.78 12.26
CA LEU A 266 13.09 -2.34 11.55
C LEU A 266 13.42 -1.27 10.50
N ALA A 267 14.23 -0.26 10.88
CA ALA A 267 14.66 0.80 9.97
C ALA A 267 15.48 0.26 8.80
N ALA A 268 16.37 -0.72 9.03
CA ALA A 268 17.12 -1.39 7.98
C ALA A 268 16.20 -2.16 7.03
N TRP A 269 15.24 -2.94 7.57
CA TRP A 269 14.33 -3.80 6.80
C TRP A 269 13.40 -3.01 5.89
N ILE A 270 12.85 -1.91 6.38
CA ILE A 270 11.92 -1.06 5.64
C ILE A 270 12.66 -0.02 4.78
N GLY A 271 13.66 0.66 5.32
CA GLY A 271 14.37 1.75 4.63
C GLY A 271 15.11 1.28 3.38
N GLU A 272 15.61 0.05 3.38
CA GLU A 272 16.21 -0.56 2.19
C GLU A 272 15.18 -0.65 1.04
N LYS A 273 13.91 -0.95 1.33
CA LYS A 273 12.84 -1.02 0.33
C LYS A 273 12.45 0.37 -0.19
N PHE A 274 12.37 1.36 0.70
CA PHE A 274 12.14 2.75 0.26
C PHE A 274 13.20 3.21 -0.74
N ARG A 275 14.47 2.84 -0.52
CA ARG A 275 15.54 3.16 -1.45
C ARG A 275 15.46 2.37 -2.76
N ALA A 276 15.26 1.06 -2.66
CA ALA A 276 15.35 0.17 -3.82
C ALA A 276 14.17 0.34 -4.78
N TRP A 277 12.99 0.71 -4.27
CA TRP A 277 11.73 0.73 -5.03
C TRP A 277 11.27 2.12 -5.45
N SER A 278 11.95 3.19 -5.03
CA SER A 278 11.60 4.56 -5.41
C SER A 278 12.48 5.10 -6.55
N ASP A 279 11.98 6.13 -7.21
CA ASP A 279 12.70 6.90 -8.23
C ASP A 279 13.64 7.93 -7.58
N CYS A 280 14.56 7.45 -6.72
CA CYS A 280 15.45 8.28 -5.91
C CYS A 280 16.90 8.33 -6.41
N ASP A 281 17.25 7.64 -7.49
CA ASP A 281 18.62 7.51 -8.01
C ASP A 281 19.63 7.08 -6.92
N GLY A 282 19.17 6.26 -5.97
CA GLY A 282 19.99 5.73 -4.88
C GLY A 282 20.14 6.60 -3.64
N ASP A 283 19.56 7.81 -3.63
CA ASP A 283 19.50 8.72 -2.48
C ASP A 283 18.05 8.90 -2.04
N ILE A 284 17.67 8.27 -0.91
CA ILE A 284 16.30 8.25 -0.39
C ILE A 284 15.78 9.68 -0.15
N GLU A 285 16.65 10.58 0.31
CA GLU A 285 16.25 11.95 0.70
C GLU A 285 15.88 12.84 -0.50
N ARG A 286 16.15 12.39 -1.73
CA ARG A 286 15.63 13.04 -2.95
C ARG A 286 14.10 12.88 -3.08
N ARG A 287 13.50 11.88 -2.45
CA ARG A 287 12.06 11.59 -2.50
C ARG A 287 11.37 11.70 -1.16
N PHE A 288 12.03 11.26 -0.09
CA PHE A 288 11.44 11.21 1.25
C PHE A 288 12.38 11.87 2.25
N SER A 289 11.90 12.89 2.95
CA SER A 289 12.65 13.42 4.09
C SER A 289 12.82 12.33 5.16
N LYS A 290 13.85 12.46 6.01
CA LYS A 290 14.00 11.58 7.18
C LYS A 290 12.71 11.55 8.01
N ASP A 291 12.05 12.70 8.22
CA ASP A 291 10.81 12.78 8.98
C ASP A 291 9.68 11.98 8.35
N THR A 292 9.54 12.02 7.02
CA THR A 292 8.52 11.24 6.30
C THR A 292 8.75 9.74 6.49
N LEU A 293 9.99 9.27 6.29
CA LEU A 293 10.36 7.88 6.47
C LEU A 293 10.18 7.43 7.93
N LEU A 294 10.62 8.27 8.88
CA LEU A 294 10.53 7.97 10.31
C LEU A 294 9.10 8.03 10.84
N THR A 295 8.22 8.79 10.22
CA THR A 295 6.79 8.77 10.56
C THR A 295 6.19 7.40 10.27
N ASP A 296 6.45 6.83 9.11
CA ASP A 296 5.96 5.49 8.76
C ASP A 296 6.61 4.41 9.64
N LEU A 297 7.94 4.45 9.80
CA LEU A 297 8.68 3.54 10.70
C LEU A 297 8.15 3.60 12.15
N SER A 298 7.84 4.80 12.65
CA SER A 298 7.32 4.99 14.00
C SER A 298 5.92 4.41 14.16
N LEU A 299 5.07 4.45 13.12
CA LEU A 299 3.78 3.76 13.15
C LEU A 299 3.96 2.26 13.31
N TYR A 300 4.84 1.63 12.50
CA TYR A 300 5.15 0.20 12.65
C TYR A 300 5.67 -0.12 14.05
N TRP A 301 6.55 0.73 14.59
CA TRP A 301 7.14 0.53 15.90
C TRP A 301 6.12 0.64 17.04
N PHE A 302 5.37 1.75 17.11
CA PHE A 302 4.44 2.00 18.22
C PHE A 302 3.23 1.09 18.22
N THR A 303 2.84 0.57 17.06
CA THR A 303 1.73 -0.38 16.96
C THR A 303 2.18 -1.84 17.01
N GLY A 304 3.49 -2.11 16.95
CA GLY A 304 4.02 -3.47 16.85
C GLY A 304 3.61 -4.22 15.60
N SER A 305 3.22 -3.49 14.54
CA SER A 305 2.53 -4.07 13.39
C SER A 305 3.45 -4.74 12.36
N ILE A 306 4.78 -4.71 12.55
CA ILE A 306 5.68 -5.33 11.56
C ILE A 306 5.37 -6.82 11.34
N GLY A 307 5.15 -7.58 12.40
CA GLY A 307 4.85 -9.00 12.30
C GLY A 307 3.48 -9.30 11.69
N THR A 308 2.47 -8.54 12.09
CA THR A 308 1.09 -8.70 11.61
C THR A 308 0.94 -8.24 10.15
N SER A 309 1.70 -7.23 9.72
CA SER A 309 1.72 -6.78 8.32
C SER A 309 2.28 -7.83 7.37
N MET A 310 3.26 -8.62 7.82
CA MET A 310 3.82 -9.73 7.04
C MET A 310 2.82 -10.87 6.84
N GLN A 311 1.83 -11.03 7.74
CA GLN A 311 0.86 -12.11 7.69
C GLN A 311 0.06 -12.11 6.38
N MET A 312 -0.19 -10.95 5.80
CA MET A 312 -0.90 -10.85 4.52
C MET A 312 -0.17 -11.55 3.36
N TYR A 313 1.17 -11.57 3.37
CA TYR A 313 1.95 -12.34 2.38
C TYR A 313 1.72 -13.85 2.54
N TRP A 314 1.67 -14.34 3.79
CA TRP A 314 1.34 -15.74 4.08
C TRP A 314 -0.04 -16.10 3.56
N GLU A 315 -1.06 -15.30 3.86
CA GLU A 315 -2.45 -15.54 3.47
C GLU A 315 -2.65 -15.47 1.95
N ASN A 316 -2.05 -14.48 1.29
CA ASN A 316 -2.12 -14.34 -0.17
C ASN A 316 -1.42 -15.48 -0.90
N ARG A 317 -0.34 -16.06 -0.33
CA ARG A 317 0.30 -17.24 -0.90
C ARG A 317 -0.64 -18.46 -0.94
N LEU A 318 -1.53 -18.56 0.05
CA LEU A 318 -2.52 -19.64 0.11
C LEU A 318 -3.71 -19.41 -0.84
N GLN A 319 -3.95 -18.16 -1.23
CA GLN A 319 -5.04 -17.74 -2.11
C GLN A 319 -4.54 -16.80 -3.21
N PRO A 320 -3.71 -17.28 -4.16
CA PRO A 320 -3.18 -16.45 -5.24
C PRO A 320 -4.28 -16.05 -6.24
N PHE A 321 -4.05 -14.95 -6.98
CA PHE A 321 -4.93 -14.48 -8.05
C PHE A 321 -4.75 -15.32 -9.31
N ARG A 322 -5.45 -16.43 -9.39
CA ARG A 322 -5.50 -17.30 -10.57
C ARG A 322 -6.83 -17.16 -11.28
N PHE A 323 -6.77 -16.83 -12.55
CA PHE A 323 -7.94 -16.67 -13.39
C PHE A 323 -8.06 -17.85 -14.35
N ALA A 324 -9.26 -18.43 -14.44
CA ALA A 324 -9.54 -19.51 -15.38
C ALA A 324 -9.55 -18.99 -16.84
N ALA A 325 -9.42 -19.90 -17.78
CA ALA A 325 -9.53 -19.58 -19.21
C ALA A 325 -10.86 -18.87 -19.51
N GLY A 326 -10.78 -17.73 -20.20
CA GLY A 326 -11.94 -16.91 -20.55
C GLY A 326 -12.58 -16.15 -19.38
N GLN A 327 -12.06 -16.28 -18.16
CA GLN A 327 -12.55 -15.50 -17.05
C GLN A 327 -12.19 -14.02 -17.23
N ARG A 328 -13.21 -13.15 -17.11
CA ARG A 328 -13.07 -11.69 -17.21
C ARG A 328 -13.54 -11.03 -15.91
N VAL A 329 -12.86 -9.96 -15.52
CA VAL A 329 -13.30 -9.07 -14.44
C VAL A 329 -14.07 -7.92 -15.10
N ALA A 330 -15.34 -7.75 -14.70
CA ALA A 330 -16.28 -6.86 -15.41
C ALA A 330 -15.96 -5.36 -15.27
N PRO A 331 -15.62 -4.81 -14.08
CA PRO A 331 -15.25 -3.41 -13.96
C PRO A 331 -14.03 -3.06 -14.80
N PRO A 332 -14.05 -1.93 -15.55
CA PRO A 332 -12.90 -1.48 -16.32
C PRO A 332 -11.72 -1.10 -15.42
N VAL A 333 -10.51 -1.21 -15.97
CA VAL A 333 -9.26 -0.96 -15.27
C VAL A 333 -8.51 0.21 -15.89
N ALA A 334 -7.99 1.11 -15.05
CA ALA A 334 -6.89 2.00 -15.39
C ALA A 334 -5.59 1.44 -14.84
N PHE A 335 -4.52 1.55 -15.61
CA PHE A 335 -3.17 1.20 -15.16
C PHE A 335 -2.21 2.37 -15.39
N ALA A 336 -1.61 2.85 -14.31
CA ALA A 336 -0.59 3.88 -14.30
C ALA A 336 0.79 3.23 -14.14
N ARG A 337 1.56 3.12 -15.21
CA ARG A 337 2.86 2.46 -15.23
C ARG A 337 3.96 3.46 -14.91
N PHE A 338 4.49 3.38 -13.70
CA PHE A 338 5.61 4.21 -13.25
C PHE A 338 6.95 3.61 -13.66
N PRO A 339 7.94 4.41 -14.12
CA PRO A 339 9.17 3.88 -14.73
C PRO A 339 10.13 3.20 -13.74
N ARG A 340 9.99 3.46 -12.44
CA ARG A 340 10.80 2.84 -11.38
C ARG A 340 9.99 1.93 -10.46
N GLU A 341 8.82 1.47 -10.92
CA GLU A 341 8.07 0.43 -10.22
C GLU A 341 8.84 -0.91 -10.28
N ILE A 342 8.61 -1.80 -9.31
CA ILE A 342 9.32 -3.08 -9.17
C ILE A 342 8.91 -4.14 -10.21
N ASN A 343 7.81 -3.94 -10.91
CA ASN A 343 7.46 -4.77 -12.07
C ASN A 343 6.77 -3.96 -13.18
N HIS A 344 6.97 -4.38 -14.42
CA HIS A 344 6.50 -3.66 -15.60
C HIS A 344 5.70 -4.58 -16.54
N PRO A 345 4.48 -5.00 -16.15
CA PRO A 345 3.68 -5.83 -17.02
C PRO A 345 3.37 -5.11 -18.34
N PRO A 346 3.39 -5.79 -19.48
CA PRO A 346 2.86 -5.21 -20.71
C PRO A 346 1.33 -5.13 -20.63
N ARG A 347 0.75 -4.18 -21.34
CA ARG A 347 -0.70 -3.96 -21.39
C ARG A 347 -1.45 -5.26 -21.75
N SER A 348 -0.95 -6.03 -22.73
CA SER A 348 -1.54 -7.28 -23.16
C SER A 348 -1.69 -8.32 -22.02
N TRP A 349 -0.78 -8.30 -21.02
CA TRP A 349 -0.86 -9.19 -19.86
C TRP A 349 -2.08 -8.92 -18.99
N LEU A 350 -2.45 -7.65 -18.80
CA LEU A 350 -3.67 -7.25 -18.08
C LEU A 350 -4.91 -7.54 -18.94
N GLU A 351 -4.83 -7.29 -20.25
CA GLU A 351 -5.95 -7.50 -21.19
C GLU A 351 -6.40 -8.95 -21.30
N ARG A 352 -5.60 -9.91 -20.83
CA ARG A 352 -6.02 -11.32 -20.71
C ARG A 352 -7.21 -11.52 -19.76
N VAL A 353 -7.39 -10.63 -18.76
CA VAL A 353 -8.44 -10.74 -17.73
C VAL A 353 -9.32 -9.49 -17.66
N PHE A 354 -8.76 -8.31 -17.90
CA PHE A 354 -9.43 -7.02 -17.70
C PHE A 354 -9.81 -6.34 -19.02
N ASP A 355 -10.79 -5.44 -18.93
CA ASP A 355 -10.96 -4.34 -19.88
C ASP A 355 -10.06 -3.17 -19.46
N VAL A 356 -8.91 -3.01 -20.14
CA VAL A 356 -7.94 -1.95 -19.85
C VAL A 356 -8.39 -0.67 -20.56
N ALA A 357 -9.26 0.07 -19.90
CA ALA A 357 -9.89 1.27 -20.43
C ALA A 357 -9.00 2.53 -20.40
N GLN A 358 -7.93 2.51 -19.59
CA GLN A 358 -6.91 3.54 -19.56
C GLN A 358 -5.53 2.92 -19.26
N TRP A 359 -4.54 3.33 -20.04
CA TRP A 359 -3.13 2.95 -19.84
C TRP A 359 -2.28 4.18 -19.91
N THR A 360 -1.49 4.46 -18.88
CA THR A 360 -0.67 5.65 -18.81
C THR A 360 0.78 5.29 -18.50
N GLU A 361 1.67 5.64 -19.43
CA GLU A 361 3.10 5.63 -19.16
C GLU A 361 3.45 6.90 -18.39
N MET A 362 3.85 6.76 -17.14
CA MET A 362 4.21 7.90 -16.29
C MET A 362 5.63 8.37 -16.59
N PRO A 363 5.88 9.69 -16.57
CA PRO A 363 7.19 10.23 -16.96
C PRO A 363 8.28 10.01 -15.92
N ARG A 364 7.92 9.78 -14.64
CA ARG A 364 8.80 9.59 -13.49
C ARG A 364 8.03 9.02 -12.32
N GLY A 365 8.74 8.61 -11.27
CA GLY A 365 8.21 8.00 -10.05
C GLY A 365 8.40 6.49 -10.01
N GLY A 366 8.25 5.92 -8.84
CA GLY A 366 8.44 4.51 -8.53
C GLY A 366 7.27 3.89 -7.80
N HIS A 367 7.59 2.95 -6.93
CA HIS A 367 6.62 2.12 -6.21
C HIS A 367 5.71 2.91 -5.27
N PHE A 368 6.26 3.92 -4.60
CA PHE A 368 5.51 4.76 -3.66
C PHE A 368 4.85 5.95 -4.36
N ALA A 369 4.16 5.69 -5.45
CA ALA A 369 3.64 6.69 -6.37
C ALA A 369 2.81 7.81 -5.69
N ALA A 370 2.04 7.48 -4.65
CA ALA A 370 1.24 8.45 -3.89
C ALA A 370 2.11 9.43 -3.08
N MET A 371 3.32 9.03 -2.70
CA MET A 371 4.28 9.87 -1.98
C MET A 371 5.24 10.57 -2.95
N GLU A 372 5.71 9.86 -3.99
CA GLU A 372 6.72 10.36 -4.92
C GLU A 372 6.15 11.37 -5.92
N GLU A 373 4.97 11.08 -6.47
CA GLU A 373 4.35 11.82 -7.57
C GLU A 373 2.84 11.97 -7.37
N PRO A 374 2.39 12.56 -6.24
CA PRO A 374 0.96 12.66 -5.91
C PRO A 374 0.14 13.45 -6.95
N ASP A 375 0.75 14.43 -7.62
CA ASP A 375 0.09 15.23 -8.67
C ASP A 375 -0.19 14.39 -9.92
N LEU A 376 0.78 13.60 -10.37
CA LEU A 376 0.64 12.72 -11.53
C LEU A 376 -0.41 11.63 -11.25
N LEU A 377 -0.31 10.98 -10.09
CA LEU A 377 -1.24 9.93 -9.70
C LEU A 377 -2.67 10.47 -9.56
N ALA A 378 -2.85 11.62 -8.89
CA ALA A 378 -4.17 12.24 -8.73
C ALA A 378 -4.79 12.63 -10.07
N ALA A 379 -4.00 13.19 -11.00
CA ALA A 379 -4.47 13.56 -12.32
C ALA A 379 -4.93 12.34 -13.13
N ASP A 380 -4.20 11.23 -13.03
CA ASP A 380 -4.53 9.99 -13.72
C ASP A 380 -5.80 9.33 -13.14
N ILE A 381 -5.94 9.31 -11.82
CA ILE A 381 -7.14 8.85 -11.12
C ILE A 381 -8.36 9.69 -11.55
N ARG A 382 -8.26 11.03 -11.51
CA ARG A 382 -9.36 11.93 -11.95
C ARG A 382 -9.79 11.64 -13.39
N ARG A 383 -8.81 11.52 -14.31
CA ARG A 383 -9.07 11.24 -15.72
C ARG A 383 -9.83 9.91 -15.90
N PHE A 384 -9.47 8.89 -15.17
CA PHE A 384 -10.13 7.59 -15.26
C PHE A 384 -11.56 7.64 -14.72
N PHE A 385 -11.75 8.17 -13.51
CA PHE A 385 -13.05 8.14 -12.85
C PHE A 385 -14.04 9.21 -13.37
N LYS A 386 -13.61 10.13 -14.24
CA LYS A 386 -14.50 11.11 -14.87
C LYS A 386 -15.65 10.45 -15.62
N ARG A 387 -15.44 9.29 -16.23
CA ARG A 387 -16.44 8.50 -16.98
C ARG A 387 -17.62 7.98 -16.14
N PHE A 388 -17.52 7.98 -14.83
CA PHE A 388 -18.56 7.46 -13.92
C PHE A 388 -19.32 8.58 -13.20
N ARG A 389 -19.06 9.83 -13.55
CA ARG A 389 -19.68 11.01 -12.92
C ARG A 389 -20.89 11.56 -13.69
N GLU A 390 -21.08 11.07 -14.89
CA GLU A 390 -22.18 11.45 -15.80
C GLU A 390 -23.52 10.84 -15.42
#